data_dc808b17088d20c372d3659c7d21eca1
#
_entry.id   dc808b17088d20c372d3659c7d21eca1
#
_cell.length_a   1.000
_cell.length_b   1.000
_cell.length_c   1.000
_cell.angle_alpha   90.00
_cell.angle_beta   90.00
_cell.angle_gamma   90.00
#
_symmetry.space_group_name_H-M   'P 1'
#
loop_
_entity.id
_entity.type
_entity.pdbx_description
1 polymer ?
#
loop_
_entity_poly.entity_id
_entity_poly.type
_entity_poly.pdbx_seq_one_letter_code
_entity_poly.pdbx_strand_id
1 'polypeptide(L)'
;MLNILDAKMKTLTNGNKHTTLKLLSNNNLNRFIVKTFSIDDVKSWKPSPDPYLMVTNHYKVKPENTLMIACHSWDLEGAKNVGLQTGYIKSYEGGLSHSRSIPDYEGDNILELAENILSIQEDQIIAT
;
A
#
# COMPACT_ATOMS: atom_id res chain seq x y z
N MET A 1 -2.86 2.27 -14.31
CA MET A 1 -4.05 2.98 -13.81
C MET A 1 -3.76 3.96 -12.72
N LEU A 2 -3.10 3.57 -11.63
CA LEU A 2 -2.72 4.50 -10.55
C LEU A 2 -1.76 5.61 -11.01
N ASN A 3 -1.01 5.40 -12.08
CA ASN A 3 -0.15 6.43 -12.68
C ASN A 3 -0.91 7.64 -13.22
N ILE A 4 -2.19 7.48 -13.55
CA ILE A 4 -3.04 8.59 -14.03
C ILE A 4 -3.22 9.66 -12.95
N LEU A 5 -3.12 9.24 -11.68
CA LEU A 5 -3.22 10.13 -10.52
C LEU A 5 -1.89 10.78 -10.13
N ASP A 6 -0.84 10.60 -10.94
CA ASP A 6 0.53 11.00 -10.58
C ASP A 6 0.98 10.44 -9.22
N ALA A 7 0.43 9.29 -8.85
CA ALA A 7 0.77 8.62 -7.61
C ALA A 7 2.16 7.99 -7.69
N LYS A 8 3.00 8.31 -6.73
CA LYS A 8 4.35 7.74 -6.64
C LYS A 8 4.29 6.42 -5.90
N MET A 9 4.37 5.32 -6.64
CA MET A 9 4.28 3.98 -6.09
C MET A 9 5.61 3.49 -5.54
N LYS A 10 5.58 2.89 -4.37
CA LYS A 10 6.72 2.29 -3.68
C LYS A 10 6.33 0.91 -3.20
N THR A 11 7.31 0.07 -2.93
CA THR A 11 7.08 -1.21 -2.25
C THR A 11 7.64 -1.16 -0.84
N LEU A 12 6.94 -1.80 0.09
CA LEU A 12 7.36 -1.97 1.48
C LEU A 12 7.23 -3.45 1.83
N THR A 13 8.36 -4.12 2.06
CA THR A 13 8.41 -5.57 2.25
C THR A 13 9.06 -5.97 3.56
N ASN A 14 8.54 -7.05 4.18
CA ASN A 14 9.22 -7.77 5.26
C ASN A 14 10.36 -8.66 4.71
N GLY A 15 10.46 -8.77 3.40
CA GLY A 15 11.48 -9.55 2.74
C GLY A 15 12.74 -8.77 2.43
N ASN A 16 13.67 -9.46 1.79
CA ASN A 16 14.95 -8.91 1.38
C ASN A 16 14.77 -7.93 0.21
N LYS A 17 15.42 -6.78 0.30
CA LYS A 17 15.36 -5.73 -0.72
C LYS A 17 15.83 -6.22 -2.10
N HIS A 18 16.94 -6.94 -2.13
CA HIS A 18 17.50 -7.47 -3.37
C HIS A 18 16.54 -8.41 -4.08
N THR A 19 15.92 -9.32 -3.34
CA THR A 19 14.92 -10.26 -3.86
C THR A 19 13.71 -9.52 -4.43
N THR A 20 13.23 -8.51 -3.73
CA THR A 20 12.10 -7.69 -4.18
C THR A 20 12.44 -6.95 -5.47
N LEU A 21 13.61 -6.32 -5.55
CA LEU A 21 14.06 -5.63 -6.77
C LEU A 21 14.14 -6.59 -7.95
N LYS A 22 14.63 -7.80 -7.73
CA LYS A 22 14.71 -8.83 -8.76
C LYS A 22 13.33 -9.27 -9.24
N LEU A 23 12.38 -9.46 -8.34
CA LEU A 23 11.00 -9.80 -8.68
C LEU A 23 10.34 -8.70 -9.52
N LEU A 24 10.52 -7.44 -9.13
CA LEU A 24 9.97 -6.31 -9.88
C LEU A 24 10.55 -6.25 -11.29
N SER A 25 11.87 -6.41 -11.42
CA SER A 25 12.55 -6.38 -12.71
C SER A 25 12.12 -7.55 -13.61
N ASN A 26 12.01 -8.75 -13.06
CA ASN A 26 11.60 -9.94 -13.81
C ASN A 26 10.16 -9.85 -14.33
N ASN A 27 9.32 -9.04 -13.70
CA ASN A 27 7.93 -8.83 -14.09
C ASN A 27 7.70 -7.48 -14.80
N ASN A 28 8.76 -6.78 -15.16
CA ASN A 28 8.72 -5.48 -15.85
C ASN A 28 7.93 -4.41 -15.04
N LEU A 29 7.98 -4.49 -13.72
CA LEU A 29 7.28 -3.56 -12.82
C LEU A 29 8.18 -2.47 -12.26
N ASN A 30 9.51 -2.65 -12.38
CA ASN A 30 10.49 -1.73 -11.81
C ASN A 30 10.35 -0.29 -12.31
N ARG A 31 9.89 -0.09 -13.56
CA ARG A 31 9.66 1.25 -14.13
C ARG A 31 8.53 2.03 -13.46
N PHE A 32 7.61 1.34 -12.77
CA PHE A 32 6.48 1.95 -12.08
C PHE A 32 6.76 2.22 -10.59
N ILE A 33 7.84 1.65 -10.06
CA ILE A 33 8.16 1.70 -8.64
C ILE A 33 9.31 2.68 -8.42
N VAL A 34 9.03 3.75 -7.70
CA VAL A 34 10.01 4.82 -7.44
C VAL A 34 11.11 4.35 -6.48
N LYS A 35 10.74 3.56 -5.47
CA LYS A 35 11.66 3.07 -4.45
C LYS A 35 11.13 1.80 -3.79
N THR A 36 12.05 0.92 -3.43
CA THR A 36 11.77 -0.29 -2.64
C THR A 36 12.31 -0.10 -1.23
N PHE A 37 11.42 -0.23 -0.25
CA PHE A 37 11.76 -0.21 1.17
C PHE A 37 11.73 -1.62 1.72
N SER A 38 12.68 -1.94 2.58
CA SER A 38 12.75 -3.22 3.30
C SER A 38 12.85 -2.96 4.79
N ILE A 39 12.34 -3.88 5.59
CA ILE A 39 12.50 -3.85 7.04
C ILE A 39 13.97 -3.94 7.48
N ASP A 40 14.88 -4.35 6.59
CA ASP A 40 16.32 -4.36 6.85
C ASP A 40 16.83 -2.97 7.28
N ASP A 41 16.18 -1.92 6.81
CA ASP A 41 16.58 -0.53 7.09
C ASP A 41 16.13 -0.05 8.49
N VAL A 42 15.13 -0.68 9.10
CA VAL A 42 14.60 -0.30 10.42
C VAL A 42 14.69 -1.41 11.46
N LYS A 43 15.06 -2.62 11.04
CA LYS A 43 15.19 -3.80 11.92
C LYS A 43 13.92 -4.08 12.74
N SER A 44 12.77 -3.82 12.13
CA SER A 44 11.45 -4.01 12.74
C SER A 44 10.49 -4.50 11.67
N TRP A 45 9.65 -5.45 11.99
CA TRP A 45 8.78 -6.15 11.06
C TRP A 45 7.38 -5.53 11.04
N LYS A 46 6.77 -5.45 9.85
CA LYS A 46 5.34 -5.19 9.79
C LYS A 46 4.61 -6.31 10.56
N PRO A 47 3.56 -6.02 11.33
CA PRO A 47 2.79 -4.78 11.35
C PRO A 47 3.21 -3.74 12.41
N SER A 48 4.42 -3.80 12.95
CA SER A 48 4.87 -2.75 13.88
C SER A 48 4.93 -1.39 13.18
N PRO A 49 4.89 -0.26 13.92
CA PRO A 49 4.82 1.09 13.32
C PRO A 49 6.01 1.47 12.44
N ASP A 50 7.22 1.07 12.82
CA ASP A 50 8.45 1.59 12.22
C ASP A 50 8.56 1.41 10.70
N PRO A 51 8.24 0.24 10.11
CA PRO A 51 8.30 0.10 8.66
C PRO A 51 7.41 1.09 7.89
N TYR A 52 6.18 1.30 8.37
CA TYR A 52 5.25 2.24 7.72
C TYR A 52 5.73 3.69 7.86
N LEU A 53 6.17 4.06 9.06
CA LEU A 53 6.67 5.41 9.34
C LEU A 53 7.99 5.70 8.62
N MET A 54 8.80 4.70 8.35
CA MET A 54 10.00 4.85 7.52
C MET A 54 9.67 5.44 6.16
N VAL A 55 8.61 4.96 5.52
CA VAL A 55 8.18 5.43 4.21
C VAL A 55 7.67 6.86 4.28
N THR A 56 6.75 7.16 5.18
CA THR A 56 6.17 8.50 5.31
C THR A 56 7.21 9.53 5.72
N ASN A 57 8.14 9.17 6.61
CA ASN A 57 9.21 10.06 7.05
C ASN A 57 10.22 10.33 5.91
N HIS A 58 10.52 9.32 5.10
CA HIS A 58 11.44 9.49 3.97
C HIS A 58 10.93 10.56 2.99
N TYR A 59 9.63 10.57 2.71
CA TYR A 59 9.02 11.52 1.79
C TYR A 59 8.47 12.77 2.48
N LYS A 60 8.58 12.86 3.81
CA LYS A 60 8.07 13.99 4.60
C LYS A 60 6.59 14.26 4.32
N VAL A 61 5.81 13.19 4.24
CA VAL A 61 4.36 13.26 4.03
C VAL A 61 3.65 12.79 5.28
N LYS A 62 2.42 13.28 5.49
CA LYS A 62 1.58 12.83 6.60
C LYS A 62 1.05 11.43 6.30
N PRO A 63 0.92 10.57 7.33
CA PRO A 63 0.35 9.23 7.14
C PRO A 63 -1.00 9.23 6.41
N GLU A 64 -1.90 10.16 6.71
CA GLU A 64 -3.21 10.25 6.08
C GLU A 64 -3.16 10.54 4.56
N ASN A 65 -2.01 10.97 4.06
CA ASN A 65 -1.78 11.22 2.62
C ASN A 65 -1.08 10.05 1.93
N THR A 66 -0.95 8.91 2.60
CA THR A 66 -0.29 7.72 2.10
C THR A 66 -1.27 6.56 2.13
N LEU A 67 -1.35 5.82 1.03
CA LEU A 67 -2.22 4.65 0.89
C LEU A 67 -1.38 3.37 0.90
N MET A 68 -1.67 2.47 1.83
CA MET A 68 -1.09 1.13 1.86
C MET A 68 -2.03 0.16 1.16
N ILE A 69 -1.54 -0.51 0.12
CA ILE A 69 -2.28 -1.55 -0.59
C ILE A 69 -1.68 -2.91 -0.22
N ALA A 70 -2.50 -3.82 0.25
CA ALA A 70 -2.05 -5.15 0.63
C ALA A 70 -3.18 -6.19 0.50
N CYS A 71 -2.79 -7.45 0.49
CA CYS A 71 -3.71 -8.59 0.44
C CYS A 71 -3.82 -9.32 1.78
N HIS A 72 -3.17 -8.81 2.82
CA HIS A 72 -3.23 -9.36 4.18
C HIS A 72 -3.83 -8.34 5.13
N SER A 73 -4.87 -8.75 5.86
CA SER A 73 -5.56 -7.88 6.80
C SER A 73 -4.66 -7.39 7.94
N TRP A 74 -3.72 -8.20 8.40
CA TRP A 74 -2.77 -7.79 9.44
C TRP A 74 -1.86 -6.62 9.00
N ASP A 75 -1.50 -6.59 7.72
CA ASP A 75 -0.67 -5.52 7.15
C ASP A 75 -1.47 -4.20 7.10
N LEU A 76 -2.71 -4.27 6.67
CA LEU A 76 -3.60 -3.11 6.65
C LEU A 76 -3.92 -2.59 8.04
N GLU A 77 -4.10 -3.48 9.01
CA GLU A 77 -4.31 -3.08 10.41
C GLU A 77 -3.10 -2.31 10.95
N GLY A 78 -1.89 -2.81 10.68
CA GLY A 78 -0.65 -2.10 11.06
C GLY A 78 -0.55 -0.72 10.41
N ALA A 79 -0.87 -0.63 9.12
CA ALA A 79 -0.88 0.65 8.41
C ALA A 79 -1.92 1.63 9.00
N LYS A 80 -3.12 1.15 9.28
CA LYS A 80 -4.20 1.95 9.86
C LYS A 80 -3.82 2.49 11.25
N ASN A 81 -3.14 1.68 12.06
CA ASN A 81 -2.72 2.07 13.40
C ASN A 81 -1.75 3.26 13.41
N VAL A 82 -1.03 3.50 12.33
CA VAL A 82 -0.15 4.68 12.20
C VAL A 82 -0.77 5.80 11.37
N GLY A 83 -2.02 5.66 10.97
CA GLY A 83 -2.77 6.71 10.29
C GLY A 83 -2.76 6.66 8.77
N LEU A 84 -2.23 5.61 8.14
CA LEU A 84 -2.29 5.46 6.69
C LEU A 84 -3.72 5.15 6.23
N GLN A 85 -4.04 5.55 5.01
CA GLN A 85 -5.18 5.02 4.29
C GLN A 85 -4.88 3.59 3.84
N THR A 86 -5.91 2.78 3.64
CA THR A 86 -5.76 1.37 3.32
C THR A 86 -6.60 0.94 2.13
N GLY A 87 -5.99 0.13 1.26
CA GLY A 87 -6.64 -0.54 0.14
C GLY A 87 -6.44 -2.04 0.23
N TYR A 88 -7.54 -2.78 0.23
CA TYR A 88 -7.54 -4.22 0.46
C TYR A 88 -7.83 -5.01 -0.82
N ILE A 89 -6.93 -5.95 -1.13
CA ILE A 89 -7.14 -6.95 -2.19
C ILE A 89 -7.63 -8.22 -1.49
N LYS A 90 -8.93 -8.48 -1.56
CA LYS A 90 -9.59 -9.45 -0.68
C LYS A 90 -9.63 -10.88 -1.20
N SER A 91 -9.28 -11.13 -2.46
CA SER A 91 -9.34 -12.47 -3.04
C SER A 91 -8.40 -13.48 -2.37
N TYR A 92 -7.29 -13.01 -1.82
CA TYR A 92 -6.29 -13.89 -1.19
C TYR A 92 -6.79 -14.50 0.13
N GLU A 93 -7.37 -13.70 1.00
CA GLU A 93 -7.87 -14.16 2.31
C GLU A 93 -9.37 -14.45 2.32
N GLY A 94 -10.11 -14.02 1.30
CA GLY A 94 -11.56 -14.18 1.23
C GLY A 94 -12.36 -13.22 2.10
N GLY A 95 -11.69 -12.26 2.78
CA GLY A 95 -12.34 -11.26 3.62
C GLY A 95 -11.54 -10.91 4.87
N LEU A 96 -12.09 -9.99 5.68
CA LEU A 96 -11.43 -9.40 6.85
C LEU A 96 -11.77 -10.12 8.15
N SER A 97 -11.96 -11.43 8.14
CA SER A 97 -12.45 -12.21 9.29
C SER A 97 -11.61 -12.05 10.57
N HIS A 98 -10.35 -11.63 10.46
CA HIS A 98 -9.42 -11.51 11.58
C HIS A 98 -8.99 -10.07 11.86
N SER A 99 -9.51 -9.08 11.13
CA SER A 99 -9.16 -7.68 11.31
C SER A 99 -10.37 -6.89 11.80
N ARG A 100 -10.11 -5.95 12.72
CA ARG A 100 -11.10 -4.99 13.22
C ARG A 100 -11.13 -3.71 12.39
N SER A 101 -10.16 -3.54 11.51
CA SER A 101 -10.05 -2.33 10.70
C SER A 101 -10.81 -2.48 9.39
N ILE A 102 -11.62 -1.47 9.06
CA ILE A 102 -12.32 -1.40 7.78
C ILE A 102 -11.40 -0.68 6.80
N PRO A 103 -11.09 -1.28 5.62
CA PRO A 103 -10.27 -0.60 4.63
C PRO A 103 -10.99 0.60 4.03
N ASP A 104 -10.22 1.62 3.64
CA ASP A 104 -10.78 2.79 2.95
C ASP A 104 -11.22 2.46 1.53
N TYR A 105 -10.54 1.50 0.89
CA TYR A 105 -10.85 0.99 -0.45
C TYR A 105 -10.71 -0.52 -0.46
N GLU A 106 -11.48 -1.20 -1.30
CA GLU A 106 -11.32 -2.64 -1.50
C GLU A 106 -11.64 -3.07 -2.93
N GLY A 107 -11.15 -4.24 -3.30
CA GLY A 107 -11.41 -4.89 -4.57
C GLY A 107 -11.00 -6.35 -4.50
N ASP A 108 -11.53 -7.19 -5.40
CA ASP A 108 -11.18 -8.60 -5.46
C ASP A 108 -9.75 -8.79 -5.99
N ASN A 109 -9.30 -7.90 -6.85
CA ASN A 109 -7.96 -7.90 -7.44
C ASN A 109 -7.44 -6.47 -7.54
N ILE A 110 -6.16 -6.34 -7.95
CA ILE A 110 -5.52 -5.02 -8.03
C ILE A 110 -6.20 -4.09 -9.04
N LEU A 111 -6.71 -4.62 -10.15
CA LEU A 111 -7.39 -3.83 -11.16
C LEU A 111 -8.69 -3.23 -10.62
N GLU A 112 -9.54 -4.06 -10.02
CA GLU A 112 -10.79 -3.62 -9.41
C GLU A 112 -10.53 -2.60 -8.29
N LEU A 113 -9.52 -2.84 -7.45
CA LEU A 113 -9.13 -1.90 -6.41
C LEU A 113 -8.73 -0.55 -7.01
N ALA A 114 -7.91 -0.55 -8.06
CA ALA A 114 -7.50 0.67 -8.73
C ALA A 114 -8.69 1.43 -9.33
N GLU A 115 -9.62 0.72 -9.95
CA GLU A 115 -10.86 1.31 -10.48
C GLU A 115 -11.69 1.96 -9.39
N ASN A 116 -11.82 1.29 -8.22
CA ASN A 116 -12.57 1.80 -7.08
C ASN A 116 -11.91 3.06 -6.49
N ILE A 117 -10.58 3.10 -6.41
CA ILE A 117 -9.85 4.28 -5.96
C ILE A 117 -10.10 5.46 -6.89
N LEU A 118 -9.97 5.25 -8.20
CA LEU A 118 -10.17 6.29 -9.22
C LEU A 118 -11.60 6.82 -9.21
N SER A 119 -12.59 5.95 -9.10
CA SER A 119 -14.01 6.32 -9.07
C SER A 119 -14.33 7.23 -7.89
N ILE A 120 -13.86 6.90 -6.68
CA ILE A 120 -14.11 7.70 -5.49
C ILE A 120 -13.43 9.07 -5.60
N GLN A 121 -12.22 9.14 -6.16
CA GLN A 121 -11.51 10.40 -6.35
C GLN A 121 -12.19 11.30 -7.40
N GLU A 122 -12.73 10.72 -8.48
CA GLU A 122 -13.52 11.45 -9.44
C GLU A 122 -14.78 12.05 -8.81
N ASP A 123 -15.49 11.29 -7.98
CA ASP A 123 -16.65 11.76 -7.25
C ASP A 123 -16.30 12.92 -6.31
N GLN A 124 -15.17 12.87 -5.66
CA GLN A 124 -14.68 13.96 -4.79
C GLN A 124 -14.37 15.23 -5.59
N ILE A 125 -13.81 15.10 -6.79
CA ILE A 125 -13.53 16.22 -7.67
C ILE A 125 -14.82 16.88 -8.13
N ILE A 126 -15.85 16.10 -8.45
CA ILE A 126 -17.15 16.60 -8.89
C ILE A 126 -17.89 17.30 -7.74
N ALA A 127 -17.71 16.84 -6.52
CA ALA A 127 -18.38 17.38 -5.33
C ALA A 127 -17.81 18.73 -4.86
N THR A 128 -16.66 19.12 -5.36
CA THR A 128 -16.03 20.41 -5.01
C THR A 128 -16.40 21.52 -5.99
#